data_d195df1aaa2555c65e0de0f6e7082ebd
#
_entry.id   d195df1aaa2555c65e0de0f6e7082ebd
#
_cell.length_a   1.000
_cell.length_b   1.000
_cell.length_c   1.000
_cell.angle_alpha   90.00
_cell.angle_beta   90.00
_cell.angle_gamma   90.00
#
_symmetry.space_group_name_H-M   'P 1'
#
loop_
_entity.id
_entity.type
_entity.pdbx_description
1 polymer ?
#
loop_
_entity_poly.entity_id
_entity_poly.type
_entity_poly.pdbx_seq_one_letter_code
_entity_poly.pdbx_strand_id
1 'polypeptide(L)'
;ESDKNLKVGDYVEVPFGKSKITGVVWNEFEKKNSKNFKLKTVLKKLNVTPLKETTIKFLNWFAEYNIIPKGMALKLVLLSNNAVEKFQSDTFKDFNTDIKTNSIQLSEEQKNSLKKMNISNDKFRVHVLQGTTGSGKTMVYFSGLKEIINKGFQGLILLPEIGLTSQFEKKFLEFFGNRPAIWHSGISKKKKEVIWSGVANGEIKVVIGARSSLFLPFKKLGLIIVDEEHDQSYKQDEGLTYNARDMAISRALFEDIPINLITAVPSIETYENVQKGKYSISNLEKRYKNASLPNFEIINLNETKLEKQSWLSKKIIEKVNFHLDKNDQVLFFLNRRGFSPHVLCKKCFKSYSCPNCSINLVYHKNKGNLLCHYCGFVRSLERSCIKNGTC
;
A
#
# COMPACT_ATOMS: atom_id res chain seq x y z
N GLU A 1 -30.07 -25.34 6.35
CA GLU A 1 -30.12 -26.74 5.95
C GLU A 1 -29.87 -26.81 4.44
N SER A 2 -28.92 -27.58 3.97
CA SER A 2 -28.73 -27.83 2.54
C SER A 2 -28.45 -29.33 2.37
N ASP A 3 -29.15 -29.95 1.42
CA ASP A 3 -28.84 -31.31 0.92
C ASP A 3 -27.50 -31.35 0.14
N LYS A 4 -26.74 -30.27 0.17
CA LYS A 4 -25.47 -30.10 -0.55
C LYS A 4 -24.31 -30.33 0.42
N ASN A 5 -23.35 -31.13 0.00
CA ASN A 5 -22.12 -31.38 0.74
C ASN A 5 -21.25 -30.09 0.75
N LEU A 6 -21.58 -29.14 1.65
CA LEU A 6 -20.90 -27.88 1.81
C LEU A 6 -19.77 -27.99 2.82
N LYS A 7 -18.63 -27.35 2.51
CA LYS A 7 -17.46 -27.28 3.38
C LYS A 7 -17.17 -25.83 3.74
N VAL A 8 -16.52 -25.61 4.88
CA VAL A 8 -16.02 -24.28 5.27
C VAL A 8 -15.15 -23.71 4.14
N GLY A 9 -15.37 -22.45 3.82
CA GLY A 9 -14.75 -21.76 2.69
C GLY A 9 -15.51 -21.80 1.37
N ASP A 10 -16.49 -22.68 1.21
CA ASP A 10 -17.31 -22.73 -0.01
C ASP A 10 -18.08 -21.42 -0.20
N TYR A 11 -18.04 -20.91 -1.43
CA TYR A 11 -18.87 -19.76 -1.82
C TYR A 11 -20.26 -20.24 -2.19
N VAL A 12 -21.27 -19.55 -1.64
CA VAL A 12 -22.68 -19.93 -1.79
C VAL A 12 -23.55 -18.72 -2.14
N GLU A 13 -24.62 -18.95 -2.88
CA GLU A 13 -25.69 -17.98 -3.08
C GLU A 13 -26.78 -18.23 -2.05
N VAL A 14 -27.16 -17.18 -1.31
CA VAL A 14 -28.18 -17.26 -0.26
C VAL A 14 -29.24 -16.18 -0.44
N PRO A 15 -30.51 -16.44 -0.05
CA PRO A 15 -31.57 -15.45 -0.12
C PRO A 15 -31.42 -14.42 1.01
N PHE A 16 -31.44 -13.12 0.66
CA PHE A 16 -31.37 -12.01 1.59
C PHE A 16 -32.50 -11.01 1.30
N GLY A 17 -33.54 -11.04 2.09
CA GLY A 17 -34.78 -10.28 1.79
C GLY A 17 -35.40 -10.73 0.46
N LYS A 18 -35.56 -9.78 -0.47
CA LYS A 18 -36.00 -10.01 -1.86
C LYS A 18 -34.84 -10.28 -2.84
N SER A 19 -33.60 -10.11 -2.36
CA SER A 19 -32.38 -10.23 -3.17
C SER A 19 -31.67 -11.56 -2.90
N LYS A 20 -30.71 -11.90 -3.79
CA LYS A 20 -29.76 -12.98 -3.59
C LYS A 20 -28.39 -12.35 -3.39
N ILE A 21 -27.62 -12.87 -2.45
CA ILE A 21 -26.27 -12.41 -2.16
C ILE A 21 -25.30 -13.60 -2.10
N THR A 22 -24.02 -13.32 -2.37
CA THR A 22 -22.96 -14.29 -2.13
C THR A 22 -22.58 -14.30 -0.67
N GLY A 23 -22.47 -15.49 -0.10
CA GLY A 23 -21.88 -15.76 1.20
C GLY A 23 -20.73 -16.75 1.11
N VAL A 24 -20.05 -16.95 2.22
CA VAL A 24 -19.06 -18.02 2.39
C VAL A 24 -19.48 -18.85 3.58
N VAL A 25 -19.37 -20.18 3.44
CA VAL A 25 -19.58 -21.10 4.57
C VAL A 25 -18.46 -20.84 5.58
N TRP A 26 -18.82 -20.32 6.77
CA TRP A 26 -17.84 -19.76 7.68
C TRP A 26 -17.44 -20.70 8.80
N ASN A 27 -18.43 -21.22 9.53
CA ASN A 27 -18.26 -22.18 10.60
C ASN A 27 -19.49 -23.09 10.70
N GLU A 28 -19.29 -24.29 11.21
CA GLU A 28 -20.37 -25.05 11.80
C GLU A 28 -20.62 -24.47 13.22
N PHE A 29 -21.85 -24.19 13.56
CA PHE A 29 -22.20 -23.81 14.92
C PHE A 29 -23.34 -24.70 15.43
N GLU A 30 -23.23 -25.10 16.69
CA GLU A 30 -24.29 -25.81 17.36
C GLU A 30 -25.54 -24.91 17.45
N LYS A 31 -26.69 -25.51 17.19
CA LYS A 31 -28.00 -24.88 17.27
C LYS A 31 -28.26 -24.43 18.71
N LYS A 32 -27.78 -23.26 19.11
CA LYS A 32 -28.24 -22.67 20.38
C LYS A 32 -29.71 -22.33 20.21
N ASN A 33 -30.54 -22.85 21.12
CA ASN A 33 -31.96 -22.57 21.23
C ASN A 33 -32.23 -21.08 21.49
N SER A 34 -32.10 -20.26 20.45
CA SER A 34 -32.41 -18.83 20.52
C SER A 34 -33.44 -18.48 19.47
N LYS A 35 -34.65 -18.25 19.97
CA LYS A 35 -35.77 -17.52 19.35
C LYS A 35 -35.95 -17.73 17.83
N ASN A 36 -37.04 -18.37 17.48
CA ASN A 36 -37.83 -18.42 16.21
C ASN A 36 -37.30 -17.69 14.95
N PHE A 37 -36.03 -17.84 14.58
CA PHE A 37 -35.58 -17.44 13.26
C PHE A 37 -35.80 -18.60 12.26
N LYS A 38 -36.59 -18.35 11.23
CA LYS A 38 -36.74 -19.29 10.13
C LYS A 38 -35.47 -19.32 9.33
N LEU A 39 -34.69 -20.41 9.43
CA LEU A 39 -33.53 -20.62 8.65
C LEU A 39 -33.88 -20.71 7.15
N LYS A 40 -33.09 -20.08 6.31
CA LYS A 40 -33.23 -20.13 4.86
C LYS A 40 -32.23 -21.12 4.27
N THR A 41 -32.65 -21.85 3.23
CA THR A 41 -31.78 -22.81 2.53
C THR A 41 -30.77 -22.08 1.62
N VAL A 42 -29.59 -22.68 1.44
CA VAL A 42 -28.61 -22.25 0.44
C VAL A 42 -29.18 -22.57 -0.96
N LEU A 43 -29.18 -21.56 -1.82
CA LEU A 43 -29.74 -21.70 -3.18
C LEU A 43 -28.80 -22.46 -4.11
N LYS A 44 -27.53 -22.06 -4.12
CA LYS A 44 -26.50 -22.61 -5.03
C LYS A 44 -25.14 -22.60 -4.38
N LYS A 45 -24.35 -23.66 -4.57
CA LYS A 45 -22.90 -23.64 -4.39
C LYS A 45 -22.28 -23.05 -5.64
N LEU A 46 -21.40 -22.05 -5.51
CA LEU A 46 -20.72 -21.41 -6.63
C LEU A 46 -19.50 -22.22 -7.05
N ASN A 47 -19.18 -22.24 -8.35
CA ASN A 47 -17.99 -22.89 -8.89
C ASN A 47 -16.76 -21.97 -8.72
N VAL A 48 -16.35 -21.78 -7.48
CA VAL A 48 -15.21 -20.96 -7.06
C VAL A 48 -14.32 -21.80 -6.16
N THR A 49 -13.00 -21.62 -6.25
CA THR A 49 -12.06 -22.24 -5.31
C THR A 49 -12.42 -21.80 -3.90
N PRO A 50 -12.62 -22.72 -2.94
CA PRO A 50 -12.98 -22.37 -1.58
C PRO A 50 -11.99 -21.41 -0.94
N LEU A 51 -12.49 -20.49 -0.11
CA LEU A 51 -11.65 -19.59 0.67
C LEU A 51 -10.87 -20.41 1.71
N LYS A 52 -9.56 -20.20 1.78
CA LYS A 52 -8.68 -20.95 2.69
C LYS A 52 -9.05 -20.69 4.15
N GLU A 53 -8.90 -21.70 4.97
CA GLU A 53 -9.09 -21.59 6.42
C GLU A 53 -8.18 -20.52 7.05
N THR A 54 -6.93 -20.43 6.60
CA THR A 54 -5.96 -19.41 7.04
C THR A 54 -6.46 -18.00 6.73
N THR A 55 -7.05 -17.79 5.55
CA THR A 55 -7.67 -16.50 5.18
C THR A 55 -8.91 -16.22 6.04
N ILE A 56 -9.74 -17.22 6.34
CA ILE A 56 -10.89 -17.07 7.25
C ILE A 56 -10.42 -16.68 8.66
N LYS A 57 -9.36 -17.33 9.17
CA LYS A 57 -8.76 -16.98 10.47
C LYS A 57 -8.25 -15.53 10.49
N PHE A 58 -7.55 -15.12 9.43
CA PHE A 58 -7.12 -13.73 9.27
C PHE A 58 -8.29 -12.75 9.27
N LEU A 59 -9.37 -13.03 8.52
CA LEU A 59 -10.55 -12.16 8.46
C LEU A 59 -11.30 -12.10 9.78
N ASN A 60 -11.36 -13.19 10.55
CA ASN A 60 -11.91 -13.19 11.89
C ASN A 60 -11.11 -12.27 12.82
N TRP A 61 -9.80 -12.44 12.84
CA TRP A 61 -8.90 -11.59 13.61
C TRP A 61 -8.99 -10.12 13.16
N PHE A 62 -9.01 -9.86 11.85
CA PHE A 62 -9.16 -8.52 11.30
C PHE A 62 -10.47 -7.85 11.75
N ALA A 63 -11.56 -8.60 11.77
CA ALA A 63 -12.86 -8.10 12.24
C ALA A 63 -12.84 -7.76 13.74
N GLU A 64 -12.23 -8.61 14.55
CA GLU A 64 -12.08 -8.40 15.99
C GLU A 64 -11.15 -7.23 16.32
N TYR A 65 -10.00 -7.16 15.65
CA TYR A 65 -9.01 -6.08 15.82
C TYR A 65 -9.58 -4.69 15.47
N ASN A 66 -10.37 -4.61 14.38
CA ASN A 66 -10.97 -3.35 13.93
C ASN A 66 -12.38 -3.12 14.51
N ILE A 67 -12.86 -3.98 15.39
CA ILE A 67 -14.19 -3.88 16.05
C ILE A 67 -15.32 -3.74 15.02
N ILE A 68 -15.30 -4.60 13.99
CA ILE A 68 -16.27 -4.60 12.91
C ILE A 68 -17.00 -5.95 12.78
N PRO A 69 -18.22 -5.99 12.24
CA PRO A 69 -18.88 -7.25 11.93
C PRO A 69 -18.08 -8.10 10.93
N LYS A 70 -18.00 -9.42 11.12
CA LYS A 70 -17.31 -10.37 10.22
C LYS A 70 -17.76 -10.25 8.76
N GLY A 71 -19.04 -9.96 8.52
CA GLY A 71 -19.57 -9.72 7.18
C GLY A 71 -18.96 -8.49 6.47
N MET A 72 -18.50 -7.48 7.22
CA MET A 72 -17.77 -6.34 6.65
C MET A 72 -16.35 -6.73 6.24
N ALA A 73 -15.67 -7.55 7.03
CA ALA A 73 -14.37 -8.10 6.65
C ALA A 73 -14.48 -8.99 5.40
N LEU A 74 -15.52 -9.83 5.30
CA LEU A 74 -15.77 -10.65 4.11
C LEU A 74 -16.01 -9.80 2.84
N LYS A 75 -16.66 -8.63 2.95
CA LYS A 75 -16.85 -7.74 1.80
C LYS A 75 -15.54 -7.27 1.16
N LEU A 76 -14.45 -7.20 1.92
CA LEU A 76 -13.13 -6.85 1.38
C LEU A 76 -12.59 -7.93 0.43
N VAL A 77 -12.98 -9.19 0.64
CA VAL A 77 -12.62 -10.32 -0.22
C VAL A 77 -13.51 -10.39 -1.45
N LEU A 78 -14.79 -10.03 -1.32
CA LEU A 78 -15.78 -10.15 -2.39
C LEU A 78 -15.79 -8.92 -3.31
N LEU A 79 -15.96 -9.16 -4.62
CA LEU A 79 -16.17 -8.08 -5.58
C LEU A 79 -17.63 -7.64 -5.59
N SER A 80 -17.90 -6.40 -5.18
CA SER A 80 -19.28 -5.84 -5.19
C SER A 80 -20.32 -6.77 -4.54
N ASN A 81 -19.95 -7.41 -3.42
CA ASN A 81 -20.73 -8.44 -2.72
C ASN A 81 -20.93 -9.75 -3.51
N ASN A 82 -20.16 -10.00 -4.57
CA ASN A 82 -20.24 -11.22 -5.36
C ASN A 82 -18.88 -11.91 -5.44
N ALA A 83 -18.87 -13.24 -5.51
CA ALA A 83 -17.73 -14.02 -5.95
C ALA A 83 -17.80 -14.21 -7.46
N VAL A 84 -16.65 -14.33 -8.10
CA VAL A 84 -16.55 -14.54 -9.54
C VAL A 84 -16.34 -16.01 -9.81
N GLU A 85 -17.23 -16.63 -10.56
CA GLU A 85 -17.07 -18.01 -10.97
C GLU A 85 -15.84 -18.17 -11.87
N LYS A 86 -15.30 -19.37 -11.93
CA LYS A 86 -14.05 -19.71 -12.62
C LYS A 86 -14.14 -19.37 -14.11
N PHE A 87 -13.22 -18.52 -14.59
CA PHE A 87 -13.00 -18.26 -16.00
C PHE A 87 -12.21 -19.41 -16.65
N GLN A 88 -12.24 -19.48 -17.99
CA GLN A 88 -11.38 -20.40 -18.74
C GLN A 88 -9.92 -19.96 -18.66
N SER A 89 -8.98 -20.90 -18.69
CA SER A 89 -7.53 -20.64 -18.57
C SER A 89 -7.01 -19.63 -19.60
N ASP A 90 -7.56 -19.62 -20.80
CA ASP A 90 -7.18 -18.68 -21.86
C ASP A 90 -7.39 -17.21 -21.50
N THR A 91 -8.29 -16.92 -20.56
CA THR A 91 -8.57 -15.56 -20.09
C THR A 91 -7.36 -14.93 -19.37
N PHE A 92 -6.41 -15.75 -18.91
CA PHE A 92 -5.26 -15.30 -18.10
C PHE A 92 -3.95 -15.23 -18.91
N LYS A 93 -3.97 -15.47 -20.23
CA LYS A 93 -2.77 -15.48 -21.10
C LYS A 93 -1.95 -14.20 -21.03
N ASP A 94 -2.60 -13.05 -20.80
CA ASP A 94 -1.92 -11.77 -20.68
C ASP A 94 -1.19 -11.57 -19.34
N PHE A 95 -1.43 -12.47 -18.40
CA PHE A 95 -0.84 -12.41 -17.06
C PHE A 95 0.14 -13.55 -16.87
N ASN A 96 1.27 -13.29 -16.33
CA ASN A 96 2.40 -14.10 -15.89
C ASN A 96 2.18 -15.62 -15.62
N THR A 97 1.57 -16.33 -16.53
CA THR A 97 1.35 -17.78 -16.42
C THR A 97 2.65 -18.58 -16.67
N ASP A 98 3.51 -18.06 -17.59
CA ASP A 98 4.79 -18.69 -17.94
C ASP A 98 5.92 -17.66 -17.79
N ILE A 99 6.58 -17.66 -16.65
CA ILE A 99 7.63 -16.70 -16.34
C ILE A 99 8.97 -17.14 -16.94
N LYS A 100 9.36 -16.51 -18.03
CA LYS A 100 10.72 -16.61 -18.59
C LYS A 100 11.57 -15.51 -17.99
N THR A 101 12.33 -15.82 -16.97
CA THR A 101 13.15 -14.83 -16.28
C THR A 101 14.48 -14.62 -16.99
N ASN A 102 14.81 -13.36 -17.26
CA ASN A 102 16.15 -12.99 -17.64
C ASN A 102 17.10 -13.12 -16.44
N SER A 103 18.32 -13.60 -16.68
CA SER A 103 19.35 -13.70 -15.65
C SER A 103 19.88 -12.29 -15.37
N ILE A 104 19.51 -11.71 -14.23
CA ILE A 104 20.12 -10.46 -13.74
C ILE A 104 21.23 -10.82 -12.77
N GLN A 105 22.42 -10.25 -12.99
CA GLN A 105 23.52 -10.41 -12.07
C GLN A 105 23.32 -9.49 -10.87
N LEU A 106 23.04 -10.09 -9.71
CA LEU A 106 23.03 -9.39 -8.44
C LEU A 106 24.47 -9.15 -7.96
N SER A 107 24.71 -8.01 -7.32
CA SER A 107 25.96 -7.76 -6.59
C SER A 107 26.07 -8.70 -5.38
N GLU A 108 27.28 -8.85 -4.82
CA GLU A 108 27.48 -9.70 -3.63
C GLU A 108 26.65 -9.23 -2.43
N GLU A 109 26.52 -7.91 -2.24
CA GLU A 109 25.67 -7.33 -1.21
C GLU A 109 24.18 -7.70 -1.40
N GLN A 110 23.70 -7.63 -2.65
CA GLN A 110 22.34 -8.01 -3.01
C GLN A 110 22.09 -9.53 -2.85
N LYS A 111 23.05 -10.37 -3.23
CA LYS A 111 22.99 -11.83 -3.02
C LYS A 111 22.95 -12.18 -1.53
N ASN A 112 23.77 -11.52 -0.72
CA ASN A 112 23.79 -11.73 0.72
C ASN A 112 22.46 -11.28 1.37
N SER A 113 21.89 -10.17 0.92
CA SER A 113 20.58 -9.70 1.37
C SER A 113 19.48 -10.69 0.98
N LEU A 114 19.48 -11.20 -0.25
CA LEU A 114 18.53 -12.22 -0.69
C LEU A 114 18.61 -13.49 0.17
N LYS A 115 19.81 -13.96 0.49
CA LYS A 115 20.01 -15.10 1.42
C LYS A 115 19.43 -14.83 2.80
N LYS A 116 19.65 -13.63 3.36
CA LYS A 116 19.11 -13.23 4.67
C LYS A 116 17.58 -13.10 4.68
N MET A 117 16.97 -12.74 3.57
CA MET A 117 15.51 -12.74 3.42
C MET A 117 14.92 -14.14 3.64
N ASN A 118 15.73 -15.19 3.42
CA ASN A 118 15.42 -16.60 3.70
C ASN A 118 14.01 -17.02 3.22
N ILE A 119 13.69 -16.63 2.00
CA ILE A 119 12.39 -16.84 1.35
C ILE A 119 12.10 -18.32 1.16
N SER A 120 13.17 -19.15 1.08
CA SER A 120 13.07 -20.59 0.90
C SER A 120 12.51 -21.35 2.11
N ASN A 121 12.51 -20.72 3.28
CA ASN A 121 11.96 -21.29 4.50
C ASN A 121 10.48 -20.89 4.59
N ASP A 122 9.59 -21.80 4.24
CA ASP A 122 8.14 -21.61 4.10
C ASP A 122 7.45 -21.35 5.47
N LYS A 123 8.02 -20.47 6.31
CA LYS A 123 7.48 -20.10 7.62
C LYS A 123 7.42 -18.60 7.80
N PHE A 124 6.49 -18.18 8.62
CA PHE A 124 6.33 -16.77 8.98
C PHE A 124 7.62 -16.14 9.50
N ARG A 125 8.02 -15.08 8.87
CA ARG A 125 9.14 -14.22 9.25
C ARG A 125 8.94 -12.84 8.66
N VAL A 126 9.26 -11.82 9.41
CA VAL A 126 9.34 -10.44 8.91
C VAL A 126 10.81 -10.10 8.68
N HIS A 127 11.13 -9.73 7.44
CA HIS A 127 12.46 -9.25 7.07
C HIS A 127 12.40 -7.84 6.50
N VAL A 128 13.28 -6.97 6.94
CA VAL A 128 13.42 -5.59 6.47
C VAL A 128 14.58 -5.52 5.50
N LEU A 129 14.33 -5.12 4.26
CA LEU A 129 15.36 -4.78 3.29
C LEU A 129 15.48 -3.26 3.24
N GLN A 130 16.47 -2.74 3.94
CA GLN A 130 16.78 -1.32 3.94
C GLN A 130 17.85 -1.01 2.89
N GLY A 131 17.72 0.10 2.20
CA GLY A 131 18.75 0.55 1.25
C GLY A 131 18.40 1.89 0.63
N THR A 132 19.43 2.65 0.29
CA THR A 132 19.25 3.96 -0.35
C THR A 132 18.51 3.85 -1.68
N THR A 133 17.91 4.95 -2.12
CA THR A 133 17.28 5.02 -3.46
C THR A 133 18.34 4.71 -4.52
N GLY A 134 18.03 3.78 -5.43
CA GLY A 134 19.00 3.34 -6.45
C GLY A 134 19.96 2.22 -6.02
N SER A 135 19.81 1.64 -4.80
CA SER A 135 20.63 0.47 -4.36
C SER A 135 20.19 -0.86 -5.00
N GLY A 136 19.09 -0.87 -5.74
CA GLY A 136 18.58 -2.07 -6.41
C GLY A 136 17.72 -2.97 -5.55
N LYS A 137 17.08 -2.45 -4.50
CA LYS A 137 16.12 -3.20 -3.65
C LYS A 137 15.11 -4.01 -4.47
N THR A 138 14.56 -3.40 -5.53
CA THR A 138 13.59 -4.03 -6.43
C THR A 138 14.12 -5.32 -7.04
N MET A 139 15.37 -5.35 -7.48
CA MET A 139 15.97 -6.53 -8.08
C MET A 139 16.15 -7.67 -7.07
N VAL A 140 16.46 -7.32 -5.81
CA VAL A 140 16.61 -8.30 -4.73
C VAL A 140 15.27 -8.99 -4.46
N TYR A 141 14.20 -8.22 -4.23
CA TYR A 141 12.92 -8.86 -3.95
C TYR A 141 12.25 -9.49 -5.17
N PHE A 142 12.52 -9.03 -6.40
CA PHE A 142 12.10 -9.74 -7.61
C PHE A 142 12.77 -11.11 -7.71
N SER A 143 14.07 -11.20 -7.36
CA SER A 143 14.78 -12.47 -7.33
C SER A 143 14.18 -13.44 -6.30
N GLY A 144 13.82 -12.95 -5.12
CA GLY A 144 13.12 -13.74 -4.12
C GLY A 144 11.72 -14.15 -4.56
N LEU A 145 10.99 -13.25 -5.19
CA LEU A 145 9.66 -13.57 -5.74
C LEU A 145 9.74 -14.66 -6.82
N LYS A 146 10.78 -14.62 -7.67
CA LYS A 146 11.05 -15.68 -8.65
C LYS A 146 11.19 -17.06 -8.01
N GLU A 147 11.92 -17.15 -6.89
CA GLU A 147 12.09 -18.43 -6.18
C GLU A 147 10.74 -19.00 -5.71
N ILE A 148 9.87 -18.15 -5.18
CA ILE A 148 8.52 -18.51 -4.73
C ILE A 148 7.64 -19.00 -5.89
N ILE A 149 7.68 -18.29 -7.01
CA ILE A 149 6.91 -18.65 -8.20
C ILE A 149 7.38 -20.01 -8.77
N ASN A 150 8.69 -20.23 -8.83
CA ASN A 150 9.26 -21.48 -9.30
C ASN A 150 8.84 -22.70 -8.42
N LYS A 151 8.55 -22.46 -7.14
CA LYS A 151 7.96 -23.47 -6.24
C LYS A 151 6.45 -23.64 -6.41
N GLY A 152 5.82 -22.92 -7.33
CA GLY A 152 4.38 -23.00 -7.62
C GLY A 152 3.49 -22.17 -6.69
N PHE A 153 4.06 -21.26 -5.90
CA PHE A 153 3.32 -20.33 -5.06
C PHE A 153 3.00 -19.01 -5.76
N GLN A 154 2.16 -18.20 -5.14
CA GLN A 154 1.79 -16.88 -5.59
C GLN A 154 2.46 -15.81 -4.70
N GLY A 155 2.74 -14.65 -5.29
CA GLY A 155 3.30 -13.50 -4.59
C GLY A 155 2.39 -12.28 -4.65
N LEU A 156 2.41 -11.50 -3.57
CA LEU A 156 1.75 -10.20 -3.48
C LEU A 156 2.80 -9.11 -3.25
N ILE A 157 2.81 -8.09 -4.11
CA ILE A 157 3.59 -6.87 -3.92
C ILE A 157 2.60 -5.75 -3.61
N LEU A 158 2.68 -5.19 -2.41
CA LEU A 158 1.99 -3.97 -2.05
C LEU A 158 2.86 -2.78 -2.40
N LEU A 159 2.28 -1.83 -3.14
CA LEU A 159 2.89 -0.54 -3.46
C LEU A 159 2.00 0.60 -2.98
N PRO A 160 2.57 1.75 -2.58
CA PRO A 160 1.81 3.00 -2.51
C PRO A 160 1.10 3.27 -3.85
N GLU A 161 -0.07 3.90 -3.84
CA GLU A 161 -0.82 4.17 -5.08
C GLU A 161 0.01 4.92 -6.12
N ILE A 162 0.87 5.85 -5.67
CA ILE A 162 1.82 6.58 -6.51
C ILE A 162 2.96 5.71 -7.05
N GLY A 163 3.21 4.56 -6.45
CA GLY A 163 4.22 3.59 -6.87
C GLY A 163 3.79 2.69 -8.04
N LEU A 164 2.49 2.64 -8.33
CA LEU A 164 1.91 1.88 -9.44
C LEU A 164 2.12 2.62 -10.78
N THR A 165 3.37 2.82 -11.15
CA THR A 165 3.76 3.56 -12.35
C THR A 165 4.04 2.64 -13.53
N SER A 166 3.91 3.19 -14.75
CA SER A 166 4.31 2.50 -15.98
C SER A 166 5.81 2.09 -15.97
N GLN A 167 6.64 2.83 -15.25
CA GLN A 167 8.05 2.51 -15.08
C GLN A 167 8.24 1.24 -14.23
N PHE A 168 7.44 1.05 -13.18
CA PHE A 168 7.49 -0.17 -12.38
C PHE A 168 7.00 -1.38 -13.18
N GLU A 169 5.90 -1.22 -13.93
CA GLU A 169 5.41 -2.27 -14.83
C GLU A 169 6.46 -2.68 -15.86
N LYS A 170 7.16 -1.71 -16.44
CA LYS A 170 8.24 -1.96 -17.41
C LYS A 170 9.37 -2.76 -16.76
N LYS A 171 9.83 -2.38 -15.57
CA LYS A 171 10.86 -3.14 -14.83
C LYS A 171 10.42 -4.58 -14.54
N PHE A 172 9.15 -4.75 -14.15
CA PHE A 172 8.59 -6.08 -13.91
C PHE A 172 8.58 -6.91 -15.19
N LEU A 173 8.10 -6.34 -16.29
CA LEU A 173 8.07 -7.01 -17.60
C LEU A 173 9.48 -7.39 -18.09
N GLU A 174 10.46 -6.51 -17.93
CA GLU A 174 11.86 -6.78 -18.28
C GLU A 174 12.46 -7.93 -17.45
N PHE A 175 12.07 -8.05 -16.17
CA PHE A 175 12.59 -9.11 -15.30
C PHE A 175 11.87 -10.44 -15.47
N PHE A 176 10.54 -10.43 -15.54
CA PHE A 176 9.71 -11.65 -15.55
C PHE A 176 9.25 -12.07 -16.95
N GLY A 177 9.46 -11.26 -17.97
CA GLY A 177 9.03 -11.53 -19.34
C GLY A 177 7.51 -11.38 -19.59
N ASN A 178 6.73 -11.18 -18.54
CA ASN A 178 5.27 -11.09 -18.60
C ASN A 178 4.75 -9.90 -17.76
N ARG A 179 3.56 -9.40 -18.09
CA ARG A 179 2.93 -8.31 -17.34
C ARG A 179 2.39 -8.79 -16.00
N PRO A 180 2.50 -7.99 -14.94
CA PRO A 180 1.88 -8.31 -13.67
C PRO A 180 0.36 -8.08 -13.69
N ALA A 181 -0.37 -8.77 -12.83
CA ALA A 181 -1.75 -8.41 -12.54
C ALA A 181 -1.77 -7.20 -11.60
N ILE A 182 -2.27 -6.06 -12.08
CA ILE A 182 -2.30 -4.82 -11.30
C ILE A 182 -3.68 -4.62 -10.69
N TRP A 183 -3.70 -4.39 -9.36
CA TRP A 183 -4.91 -4.25 -8.57
C TRP A 183 -4.97 -2.91 -7.84
N HIS A 184 -5.89 -2.04 -8.28
CA HIS A 184 -6.17 -0.76 -7.61
C HIS A 184 -7.63 -0.31 -7.86
N SER A 185 -8.05 0.78 -7.25
CA SER A 185 -9.41 1.31 -7.35
C SER A 185 -9.82 1.65 -8.78
N GLY A 186 -8.91 2.18 -9.59
CA GLY A 186 -9.17 2.69 -10.94
C GLY A 186 -9.26 1.66 -12.07
N ILE A 187 -9.05 0.36 -11.83
CA ILE A 187 -9.21 -0.65 -12.90
C ILE A 187 -10.69 -1.01 -13.12
N SER A 188 -11.04 -1.34 -14.36
CA SER A 188 -12.41 -1.69 -14.73
C SER A 188 -12.94 -2.91 -13.97
N LYS A 189 -14.26 -2.98 -13.78
CA LYS A 189 -14.92 -4.10 -13.10
C LYS A 189 -14.56 -5.44 -13.75
N LYS A 190 -14.61 -5.53 -15.07
CA LYS A 190 -14.26 -6.75 -15.82
C LYS A 190 -12.83 -7.20 -15.53
N LYS A 191 -11.86 -6.27 -15.51
CA LYS A 191 -10.46 -6.59 -15.18
C LYS A 191 -10.31 -7.06 -13.73
N LYS A 192 -11.06 -6.46 -12.78
CA LYS A 192 -11.12 -6.93 -11.39
C LYS A 192 -11.63 -8.38 -11.30
N GLU A 193 -12.70 -8.69 -12.02
CA GLU A 193 -13.28 -10.04 -12.04
C GLU A 193 -12.29 -11.08 -12.56
N VAL A 194 -11.59 -10.79 -13.66
CA VAL A 194 -10.55 -11.67 -14.22
C VAL A 194 -9.41 -11.87 -13.22
N ILE A 195 -8.86 -10.79 -12.66
CA ILE A 195 -7.75 -10.89 -11.69
C ILE A 195 -8.20 -11.67 -10.45
N TRP A 196 -9.36 -11.37 -9.90
CA TRP A 196 -9.90 -12.02 -8.71
C TRP A 196 -10.03 -13.54 -8.94
N SER A 197 -10.64 -13.95 -10.06
CA SER A 197 -10.81 -15.35 -10.41
C SER A 197 -9.46 -16.05 -10.65
N GLY A 198 -8.53 -15.40 -11.37
CA GLY A 198 -7.20 -15.94 -11.62
C GLY A 198 -6.37 -16.13 -10.35
N VAL A 199 -6.51 -15.22 -9.40
CA VAL A 199 -5.87 -15.33 -8.06
C VAL A 199 -6.48 -16.48 -7.27
N ALA A 200 -7.82 -16.57 -7.22
CA ALA A 200 -8.54 -17.62 -6.50
C ALA A 200 -8.25 -19.01 -7.04
N ASN A 201 -8.00 -19.14 -8.33
CA ASN A 201 -7.69 -20.41 -8.98
C ASN A 201 -6.18 -20.74 -9.00
N GLY A 202 -5.31 -19.76 -8.68
CA GLY A 202 -3.85 -19.92 -8.71
C GLY A 202 -3.23 -19.79 -10.11
N GLU A 203 -4.00 -19.30 -11.09
CA GLU A 203 -3.52 -19.02 -12.46
C GLU A 203 -2.61 -17.78 -12.47
N ILE A 204 -3.00 -16.71 -11.79
CA ILE A 204 -2.19 -15.51 -11.64
C ILE A 204 -1.16 -15.73 -10.53
N LYS A 205 0.12 -15.64 -10.88
CA LYS A 205 1.24 -15.91 -9.97
C LYS A 205 1.64 -14.67 -9.15
N VAL A 206 1.57 -13.48 -9.73
CA VAL A 206 1.95 -12.24 -9.06
C VAL A 206 0.87 -11.18 -9.19
N VAL A 207 0.49 -10.63 -8.06
CA VAL A 207 -0.35 -9.43 -7.99
C VAL A 207 0.49 -8.28 -7.46
N ILE A 208 0.41 -7.15 -8.14
CA ILE A 208 0.93 -5.88 -7.67
C ILE A 208 -0.27 -4.98 -7.40
N GLY A 209 -0.35 -4.43 -6.21
CA GLY A 209 -1.52 -3.64 -5.91
C GLY A 209 -1.41 -2.70 -4.73
N ALA A 210 -2.40 -1.83 -4.63
CA ALA A 210 -2.64 -0.99 -3.47
C ALA A 210 -3.25 -1.79 -2.31
N ARG A 211 -3.55 -1.13 -1.20
CA ARG A 211 -4.07 -1.69 0.06
C ARG A 211 -5.10 -2.81 -0.10
N SER A 212 -6.08 -2.63 -0.99
CA SER A 212 -7.18 -3.59 -1.18
C SER A 212 -6.75 -4.93 -1.79
N SER A 213 -5.59 -5.01 -2.45
CA SER A 213 -5.07 -6.27 -2.98
C SER A 213 -4.71 -7.28 -1.89
N LEU A 214 -4.49 -6.77 -0.67
CA LEU A 214 -4.23 -7.60 0.51
C LEU A 214 -5.36 -8.59 0.80
N PHE A 215 -6.60 -8.30 0.42
CA PHE A 215 -7.76 -9.15 0.72
C PHE A 215 -8.12 -10.12 -0.40
N LEU A 216 -7.37 -10.15 -1.49
CA LEU A 216 -7.62 -11.11 -2.58
C LEU A 216 -7.52 -12.57 -2.09
N PRO A 217 -8.38 -13.47 -2.60
CA PRO A 217 -8.46 -14.86 -2.16
C PRO A 217 -7.36 -15.73 -2.81
N PHE A 218 -6.11 -15.52 -2.45
CA PHE A 218 -5.00 -16.30 -3.00
C PHE A 218 -5.13 -17.80 -2.69
N LYS A 219 -4.98 -18.63 -3.71
CA LYS A 219 -4.99 -20.09 -3.56
C LYS A 219 -3.75 -20.61 -2.83
N LYS A 220 -2.58 -20.10 -3.19
CA LYS A 220 -1.27 -20.53 -2.68
C LYS A 220 -0.34 -19.31 -2.47
N LEU A 221 -0.74 -18.35 -1.63
CA LEU A 221 0.14 -17.23 -1.28
C LEU A 221 1.39 -17.77 -0.60
N GLY A 222 2.58 -17.35 -1.05
CA GLY A 222 3.86 -17.80 -0.52
C GLY A 222 4.80 -16.66 -0.11
N LEU A 223 4.50 -15.42 -0.53
CA LEU A 223 5.30 -14.25 -0.17
C LEU A 223 4.47 -12.97 -0.25
N ILE A 224 4.64 -12.13 0.75
CA ILE A 224 4.15 -10.75 0.71
C ILE A 224 5.35 -9.81 0.72
N ILE A 225 5.34 -8.82 -0.15
CA ILE A 225 6.31 -7.73 -0.22
C ILE A 225 5.56 -6.43 -0.01
N VAL A 226 6.04 -5.59 0.90
CA VAL A 226 5.53 -4.24 1.14
C VAL A 226 6.63 -3.27 0.78
N ASP A 227 6.54 -2.64 -0.39
CA ASP A 227 7.55 -1.68 -0.85
C ASP A 227 7.23 -0.28 -0.31
N GLU A 228 8.27 0.50 0.00
CA GLU A 228 8.17 1.79 0.71
C GLU A 228 7.27 1.70 1.96
N GLU A 229 7.57 0.74 2.86
CA GLU A 229 6.74 0.36 4.01
C GLU A 229 6.38 1.52 4.94
N HIS A 230 7.20 2.59 4.91
CA HIS A 230 7.02 3.81 5.70
C HIS A 230 5.97 4.77 5.12
N ASP A 231 5.49 4.51 3.90
CA ASP A 231 4.57 5.43 3.23
C ASP A 231 3.22 5.49 3.95
N GLN A 232 2.77 6.72 4.23
CA GLN A 232 1.51 6.96 4.95
C GLN A 232 0.27 6.53 4.15
N SER A 233 0.38 6.35 2.83
CA SER A 233 -0.73 5.88 2.00
C SER A 233 -1.18 4.46 2.32
N TYR A 234 -0.38 3.68 3.07
CA TYR A 234 -0.82 2.39 3.60
C TYR A 234 -1.89 2.50 4.68
N LYS A 235 -2.01 3.65 5.31
CA LYS A 235 -3.10 3.94 6.24
C LYS A 235 -4.36 4.34 5.47
N GLN A 236 -5.43 3.62 5.70
CA GLN A 236 -6.75 3.95 5.19
C GLN A 236 -7.54 4.65 6.28
N ASP A 237 -7.93 5.91 6.02
CA ASP A 237 -8.68 6.74 6.97
C ASP A 237 -10.18 6.85 6.59
N GLU A 238 -10.58 6.46 5.38
CA GLU A 238 -11.97 6.48 4.92
C GLU A 238 -12.62 5.10 4.99
N GLY A 239 -13.82 5.04 5.53
CA GLY A 239 -14.58 3.80 5.69
C GLY A 239 -14.00 2.91 6.79
N LEU A 240 -13.47 1.74 6.43
CA LEU A 240 -12.75 0.88 7.35
C LEU A 240 -11.34 1.41 7.57
N THR A 241 -11.04 1.84 8.78
CA THR A 241 -9.72 2.36 9.15
C THR A 241 -8.76 1.21 9.47
N TYR A 242 -7.67 1.08 8.72
CA TYR A 242 -6.61 0.11 8.98
C TYR A 242 -5.30 0.54 8.32
N ASN A 243 -4.18 -0.02 8.80
CA ASN A 243 -2.88 0.12 8.13
C ASN A 243 -2.58 -1.15 7.34
N ALA A 244 -2.48 -1.05 6.02
CA ALA A 244 -2.29 -2.21 5.14
C ALA A 244 -0.93 -2.90 5.36
N ARG A 245 0.14 -2.18 5.75
CA ARG A 245 1.42 -2.77 6.14
C ARG A 245 1.24 -3.73 7.33
N ASP A 246 0.59 -3.27 8.38
CA ASP A 246 0.41 -4.04 9.61
C ASP A 246 -0.54 -5.23 9.38
N MET A 247 -1.58 -5.01 8.57
CA MET A 247 -2.47 -6.10 8.16
C MET A 247 -1.77 -7.12 7.26
N ALA A 248 -0.79 -6.69 6.45
CA ALA A 248 0.01 -7.60 5.63
C ALA A 248 0.90 -8.51 6.50
N ILE A 249 1.49 -7.97 7.57
CA ILE A 249 2.25 -8.74 8.54
C ILE A 249 1.35 -9.77 9.24
N SER A 250 0.17 -9.35 9.68
CA SER A 250 -0.80 -10.25 10.30
C SER A 250 -1.27 -11.33 9.32
N ARG A 251 -1.57 -10.95 8.06
CA ARG A 251 -1.94 -11.95 7.04
C ARG A 251 -0.82 -12.96 6.81
N ALA A 252 0.43 -12.52 6.71
CA ALA A 252 1.58 -13.40 6.55
C ALA A 252 1.71 -14.38 7.72
N LEU A 253 1.45 -13.92 8.95
CA LEU A 253 1.42 -14.76 10.14
C LEU A 253 0.35 -15.85 10.04
N PHE A 254 -0.89 -15.50 9.68
CA PHE A 254 -1.97 -16.49 9.53
C PHE A 254 -1.76 -17.48 8.38
N GLU A 255 -1.12 -17.04 7.29
CA GLU A 255 -0.76 -17.90 6.15
C GLU A 255 0.52 -18.71 6.39
N ASP A 256 1.25 -18.44 7.49
CA ASP A 256 2.57 -18.99 7.85
C ASP A 256 3.62 -18.83 6.75
N ILE A 257 3.72 -17.61 6.19
CA ILE A 257 4.59 -17.27 5.06
C ILE A 257 5.53 -16.10 5.37
N PRO A 258 6.67 -16.00 4.68
CA PRO A 258 7.54 -14.83 4.80
C PRO A 258 6.91 -13.54 4.29
N ILE A 259 7.26 -12.43 4.94
CA ILE A 259 6.95 -11.07 4.49
C ILE A 259 8.20 -10.21 4.51
N ASN A 260 8.38 -9.41 3.46
CA ASN A 260 9.50 -8.49 3.31
C ASN A 260 9.00 -7.05 3.28
N LEU A 261 9.51 -6.25 4.21
CA LEU A 261 9.30 -4.80 4.29
C LEU A 261 10.48 -4.12 3.62
N ILE A 262 10.21 -3.36 2.56
CA ILE A 262 11.24 -2.72 1.74
C ILE A 262 11.20 -1.22 1.99
N THR A 263 12.34 -0.60 2.28
CA THR A 263 12.36 0.83 2.60
C THR A 263 13.72 1.47 2.38
N ALA A 264 13.73 2.78 2.14
CA ALA A 264 14.95 3.59 2.24
C ALA A 264 15.18 4.04 3.69
N VAL A 265 14.10 4.38 4.39
CA VAL A 265 14.12 4.81 5.79
C VAL A 265 12.96 4.09 6.49
N PRO A 266 13.22 3.19 7.44
CA PRO A 266 12.17 2.45 8.11
C PRO A 266 11.26 3.36 8.93
N SER A 267 9.99 2.99 9.04
CA SER A 267 9.08 3.61 9.99
C SER A 267 9.56 3.38 11.42
N ILE A 268 9.12 4.21 12.36
CA ILE A 268 9.52 4.09 13.77
C ILE A 268 9.15 2.72 14.34
N GLU A 269 7.97 2.21 14.01
CA GLU A 269 7.49 0.90 14.44
C GLU A 269 8.35 -0.23 13.88
N THR A 270 8.72 -0.15 12.62
CA THR A 270 9.60 -1.14 11.97
C THR A 270 10.99 -1.10 12.57
N TYR A 271 11.55 0.09 12.76
CA TYR A 271 12.85 0.28 13.41
C TYR A 271 12.88 -0.32 14.82
N GLU A 272 11.88 -0.03 15.64
CA GLU A 272 11.76 -0.55 17.00
C GLU A 272 11.67 -2.09 17.02
N ASN A 273 10.92 -2.69 16.11
CA ASN A 273 10.82 -4.16 16.00
C ASN A 273 12.14 -4.80 15.55
N VAL A 274 12.93 -4.10 14.71
CA VAL A 274 14.29 -4.53 14.36
C VAL A 274 15.20 -4.46 15.58
N GLN A 275 15.19 -3.37 16.34
CA GLN A 275 16.00 -3.21 17.54
C GLN A 275 15.69 -4.27 18.61
N LYS A 276 14.42 -4.66 18.75
CA LYS A 276 13.96 -5.73 19.65
C LYS A 276 14.25 -7.14 19.11
N GLY A 277 14.87 -7.29 17.96
CA GLY A 277 15.16 -8.57 17.34
C GLY A 277 13.94 -9.35 16.84
N LYS A 278 12.74 -8.71 16.78
CA LYS A 278 11.53 -9.32 16.23
C LYS A 278 11.56 -9.42 14.72
N TYR A 279 12.18 -8.45 14.05
CA TYR A 279 12.37 -8.41 12.60
C TYR A 279 13.84 -8.56 12.28
N SER A 280 14.15 -9.39 11.28
CA SER A 280 15.50 -9.46 10.72
C SER A 280 15.71 -8.32 9.73
N ILE A 281 16.96 -7.89 9.53
CA ILE A 281 17.29 -6.78 8.62
C ILE A 281 18.50 -7.10 7.76
N SER A 282 18.46 -6.58 6.53
CA SER A 282 19.64 -6.46 5.68
C SER A 282 19.71 -5.06 5.05
N ASN A 283 20.93 -4.55 4.89
CA ASN A 283 21.18 -3.21 4.38
C ASN A 283 21.87 -3.30 3.02
N LEU A 284 21.44 -2.42 2.09
CA LEU A 284 22.10 -2.18 0.81
C LEU A 284 22.69 -0.76 0.86
N GLU A 285 23.97 -0.67 1.13
CA GLU A 285 24.66 0.62 1.30
C GLU A 285 25.08 1.23 -0.04
N LYS A 286 25.49 0.37 -0.98
CA LYS A 286 26.03 0.79 -2.27
C LYS A 286 24.90 1.07 -3.28
N ARG A 287 24.99 2.19 -3.97
CA ARG A 287 24.18 2.47 -5.14
C ARG A 287 24.63 1.64 -6.34
N TYR A 288 23.68 1.31 -7.21
CA TYR A 288 23.97 0.58 -8.43
C TYR A 288 25.00 1.33 -9.28
N LYS A 289 26.03 0.63 -9.75
CA LYS A 289 27.15 1.18 -10.53
C LYS A 289 27.92 2.31 -9.82
N ASN A 290 28.02 2.30 -8.49
CA ASN A 290 28.69 3.31 -7.69
C ASN A 290 28.24 4.76 -7.97
N ALA A 291 26.98 4.96 -8.29
CA ALA A 291 26.40 6.29 -8.52
C ALA A 291 26.60 7.17 -7.27
N SER A 292 27.21 8.33 -7.46
CA SER A 292 27.42 9.32 -6.40
C SER A 292 26.13 10.02 -6.02
N LEU A 293 26.09 10.53 -4.79
CA LEU A 293 25.05 11.46 -4.38
C LEU A 293 25.24 12.78 -5.13
N PRO A 294 24.16 13.51 -5.45
CA PRO A 294 24.25 14.86 -5.97
C PRO A 294 24.93 15.77 -4.93
N ASN A 295 25.66 16.77 -5.41
CA ASN A 295 26.14 17.83 -4.53
C ASN A 295 24.93 18.64 -4.05
N PHE A 296 24.90 18.98 -2.77
CA PHE A 296 23.84 19.81 -2.21
C PHE A 296 24.44 21.09 -1.63
N GLU A 297 23.66 22.16 -1.68
CA GLU A 297 23.98 23.46 -1.08
C GLU A 297 22.76 23.96 -0.34
N ILE A 298 22.98 24.43 0.88
CA ILE A 298 21.94 25.03 1.71
C ILE A 298 22.02 26.56 1.54
N ILE A 299 20.90 27.17 1.15
CA ILE A 299 20.77 28.62 1.07
C ILE A 299 19.85 29.07 2.21
N ASN A 300 20.43 29.78 3.17
CA ASN A 300 19.70 30.33 4.30
C ASN A 300 18.93 31.59 3.87
N LEU A 301 17.60 31.49 3.78
CA LEU A 301 16.74 32.62 3.38
C LEU A 301 16.63 33.71 4.44
N ASN A 302 17.04 33.46 5.70
CA ASN A 302 17.10 34.49 6.72
C ASN A 302 18.30 35.46 6.51
N GLU A 303 19.35 34.97 5.89
CA GLU A 303 20.55 35.78 5.58
C GLU A 303 20.49 36.42 4.19
N THR A 304 19.58 35.94 3.34
CA THR A 304 19.44 36.39 1.95
C THR A 304 18.20 37.29 1.84
N LYS A 305 18.35 38.56 1.52
CA LYS A 305 17.21 39.45 1.25
C LYS A 305 16.47 38.98 -0.01
N LEU A 306 15.24 38.55 0.20
CA LEU A 306 14.34 38.24 -0.93
C LEU A 306 13.73 39.54 -1.46
N GLU A 307 13.56 39.62 -2.77
CA GLU A 307 12.81 40.71 -3.39
C GLU A 307 11.32 40.64 -2.98
N LYS A 308 10.63 41.80 -3.02
CA LYS A 308 9.20 41.85 -2.71
C LYS A 308 8.43 40.88 -3.62
N GLN A 309 7.64 40.02 -2.99
CA GLN A 309 6.83 38.97 -3.65
C GLN A 309 7.63 37.82 -4.30
N SER A 310 8.94 37.77 -4.19
CA SER A 310 9.77 36.63 -4.59
C SER A 310 9.99 35.69 -3.40
N TRP A 311 10.06 34.40 -3.69
CA TRP A 311 10.42 33.33 -2.76
C TRP A 311 11.68 32.59 -3.23
N LEU A 312 12.25 33.02 -4.37
CA LEU A 312 13.55 32.58 -4.85
C LEU A 312 14.60 33.66 -4.58
N SER A 313 15.73 33.27 -4.03
CA SER A 313 16.85 34.18 -3.84
C SER A 313 17.57 34.43 -5.17
N LYS A 314 18.27 35.57 -5.30
CA LYS A 314 19.11 35.87 -6.47
C LYS A 314 20.08 34.73 -6.75
N LYS A 315 20.72 34.18 -5.72
CA LYS A 315 21.66 33.05 -5.85
C LYS A 315 21.02 31.81 -6.48
N ILE A 316 19.75 31.52 -6.18
CA ILE A 316 19.03 30.41 -6.84
C ILE A 316 18.82 30.72 -8.32
N ILE A 317 18.39 31.97 -8.64
CA ILE A 317 18.13 32.38 -10.02
C ILE A 317 19.42 32.33 -10.86
N GLU A 318 20.54 32.78 -10.33
CA GLU A 318 21.85 32.71 -10.99
C GLU A 318 22.24 31.27 -11.28
N LYS A 319 22.08 30.35 -10.32
CA LYS A 319 22.34 28.92 -10.54
C LYS A 319 21.41 28.29 -11.57
N VAL A 320 20.15 28.65 -11.55
CA VAL A 320 19.18 28.19 -12.56
C VAL A 320 19.61 28.64 -13.96
N ASN A 321 19.93 29.91 -14.14
CA ASN A 321 20.39 30.45 -15.41
C ASN A 321 21.69 29.77 -15.88
N PHE A 322 22.66 29.59 -14.98
CA PHE A 322 23.90 28.88 -15.29
C PHE A 322 23.66 27.46 -15.83
N HIS A 323 22.70 26.71 -15.29
CA HIS A 323 22.37 25.39 -15.79
C HIS A 323 21.56 25.43 -17.10
N LEU A 324 20.67 26.39 -17.24
CA LEU A 324 19.90 26.56 -18.47
C LEU A 324 20.81 26.98 -19.65
N ASP A 325 21.80 27.84 -19.41
CA ASP A 325 22.80 28.26 -20.42
C ASP A 325 23.65 27.05 -20.89
N LYS A 326 23.79 26.03 -20.06
CA LYS A 326 24.44 24.75 -20.40
C LYS A 326 23.51 23.72 -21.07
N ASN A 327 22.27 24.07 -21.35
CA ASN A 327 21.22 23.15 -21.80
C ASN A 327 20.91 22.03 -20.80
N ASP A 328 21.20 22.22 -19.50
CA ASP A 328 20.77 21.33 -18.45
C ASP A 328 19.28 21.53 -18.12
N GLN A 329 18.69 20.49 -17.52
CA GLN A 329 17.31 20.59 -17.01
C GLN A 329 17.31 21.02 -15.54
N VAL A 330 16.41 21.92 -15.17
CA VAL A 330 16.23 22.39 -13.81
C VAL A 330 14.85 22.00 -13.28
N LEU A 331 14.80 21.33 -12.13
CA LEU A 331 13.56 20.94 -11.46
C LEU A 331 13.38 21.74 -10.17
N PHE A 332 12.27 22.48 -10.06
CA PHE A 332 11.83 23.05 -8.80
C PHE A 332 10.88 22.08 -8.10
N PHE A 333 11.25 21.63 -6.91
CA PHE A 333 10.43 20.77 -6.09
C PHE A 333 9.93 21.49 -4.85
N LEU A 334 8.62 21.72 -4.79
CA LEU A 334 7.92 22.26 -3.64
C LEU A 334 7.05 21.17 -3.02
N ASN A 335 7.47 20.65 -1.89
CA ASN A 335 6.68 19.64 -1.14
C ASN A 335 5.51 20.29 -0.41
N ARG A 336 4.60 20.94 -1.16
CA ARG A 336 3.52 21.73 -0.62
C ARG A 336 2.29 21.74 -1.53
N ARG A 337 1.13 21.43 -0.97
CA ARG A 337 -0.16 21.59 -1.66
C ARG A 337 -0.83 22.92 -1.22
N GLY A 338 -1.50 23.60 -2.14
CA GLY A 338 -2.27 24.83 -1.88
C GLY A 338 -1.45 26.12 -1.85
N PHE A 339 -2.15 27.27 -1.75
CA PHE A 339 -1.55 28.61 -1.88
C PHE A 339 -0.72 29.01 -0.65
N SER A 340 -1.26 28.87 0.56
CA SER A 340 -0.55 29.20 1.79
C SER A 340 -1.08 28.43 3.01
N PRO A 341 -0.44 27.31 3.39
CA PRO A 341 -0.86 26.52 4.55
C PRO A 341 -0.53 27.19 5.90
N HIS A 342 0.30 28.22 5.90
CA HIS A 342 0.70 28.94 7.10
C HIS A 342 0.72 30.44 6.84
N VAL A 343 0.22 31.19 7.78
CA VAL A 343 0.39 32.65 7.85
C VAL A 343 1.21 32.97 9.08
N LEU A 344 2.34 33.60 8.86
CA LEU A 344 3.31 33.93 9.91
C LEU A 344 3.38 35.46 10.10
N CYS A 345 3.49 35.90 11.35
CA CYS A 345 3.88 37.26 11.62
C CYS A 345 5.34 37.50 11.21
N LYS A 346 5.62 38.53 10.41
CA LYS A 346 6.98 38.85 9.92
C LYS A 346 7.97 39.26 11.01
N LYS A 347 7.48 39.71 12.16
CA LYS A 347 8.33 40.14 13.27
C LYS A 347 8.58 39.05 14.29
N CYS A 348 7.54 38.33 14.72
CA CYS A 348 7.67 37.34 15.79
C CYS A 348 7.59 35.89 15.31
N PHE A 349 7.43 35.66 14.02
CA PHE A 349 7.35 34.34 13.36
C PHE A 349 6.28 33.39 13.91
N LYS A 350 5.34 33.88 14.72
CA LYS A 350 4.22 33.08 15.19
C LYS A 350 3.19 32.86 14.09
N SER A 351 2.67 31.63 14.02
CA SER A 351 1.58 31.25 13.10
C SER A 351 0.20 31.53 13.70
N TYR A 352 -0.78 31.74 12.85
CA TYR A 352 -2.19 31.77 13.24
C TYR A 352 -2.68 30.33 13.49
N SER A 353 -2.90 29.98 14.75
CA SER A 353 -3.45 28.69 15.15
C SER A 353 -4.96 28.78 15.37
N CYS A 354 -5.66 27.69 15.13
CA CYS A 354 -7.08 27.58 15.42
C CYS A 354 -7.30 27.55 16.95
N PRO A 355 -8.19 28.36 17.50
CA PRO A 355 -8.45 28.37 18.93
C PRO A 355 -9.09 27.05 19.43
N ASN A 356 -9.79 26.33 18.56
CA ASN A 356 -10.50 25.11 18.91
C ASN A 356 -9.65 23.84 18.78
N CYS A 357 -8.71 23.80 17.81
CA CYS A 357 -7.97 22.60 17.43
C CYS A 357 -6.46 22.75 17.58
N SER A 358 -5.94 23.94 17.89
CA SER A 358 -4.50 24.26 17.98
C SER A 358 -3.68 23.97 16.69
N ILE A 359 -4.32 23.64 15.57
CA ILE A 359 -3.68 23.47 14.26
C ILE A 359 -3.55 24.82 13.55
N ASN A 360 -2.62 24.92 12.60
CA ASN A 360 -2.44 26.15 11.84
C ASN A 360 -3.62 26.44 10.92
N LEU A 361 -4.05 27.71 10.88
CA LEU A 361 -5.08 28.17 9.95
C LEU A 361 -4.50 28.36 8.55
N VAL A 362 -5.28 27.97 7.54
CA VAL A 362 -4.91 28.07 6.12
C VAL A 362 -5.53 29.33 5.52
N TYR A 363 -4.74 30.12 4.80
CA TYR A 363 -5.23 31.32 4.12
C TYR A 363 -5.84 31.00 2.75
N HIS A 364 -7.08 31.39 2.57
CA HIS A 364 -7.82 31.28 1.32
C HIS A 364 -7.84 32.63 0.60
N LYS A 365 -7.00 32.79 -0.43
CA LYS A 365 -6.85 34.03 -1.18
C LYS A 365 -8.17 34.53 -1.75
N ASN A 366 -8.99 33.66 -2.31
CA ASN A 366 -10.27 34.02 -2.96
C ASN A 366 -11.32 34.55 -1.97
N LYS A 367 -11.24 34.16 -0.69
CA LYS A 367 -12.18 34.57 0.37
C LYS A 367 -11.58 35.59 1.32
N GLY A 368 -10.28 35.89 1.24
CA GLY A 368 -9.57 36.83 2.11
C GLY A 368 -9.55 36.41 3.57
N ASN A 369 -9.82 35.15 3.90
CA ASN A 369 -9.95 34.67 5.28
C ASN A 369 -9.01 33.49 5.59
N LEU A 370 -8.86 33.22 6.89
CA LEU A 370 -8.18 32.09 7.48
C LEU A 370 -9.22 31.02 7.86
N LEU A 371 -9.01 29.78 7.41
CA LEU A 371 -9.90 28.66 7.65
C LEU A 371 -9.16 27.52 8.36
N CYS A 372 -9.79 26.94 9.36
CA CYS A 372 -9.40 25.65 9.92
C CYS A 372 -10.05 24.52 9.12
N HIS A 373 -9.26 23.71 8.44
CA HIS A 373 -9.76 22.56 7.67
C HIS A 373 -10.21 21.37 8.55
N TYR A 374 -9.98 21.45 9.87
CA TYR A 374 -10.40 20.39 10.79
C TYR A 374 -11.78 20.64 11.40
N CYS A 375 -12.01 21.85 11.94
CA CYS A 375 -13.28 22.18 12.61
C CYS A 375 -14.13 23.23 11.89
N GLY A 376 -13.66 23.75 10.74
CA GLY A 376 -14.39 24.78 10.00
C GLY A 376 -14.30 26.20 10.58
N PHE A 377 -13.52 26.44 11.65
CA PHE A 377 -13.37 27.77 12.21
C PHE A 377 -12.82 28.74 11.16
N VAL A 378 -13.45 29.90 11.03
CA VAL A 378 -13.09 30.98 10.09
C VAL A 378 -12.72 32.25 10.86
N ARG A 379 -11.63 32.89 10.44
CA ARG A 379 -11.20 34.19 10.96
C ARG A 379 -10.73 35.09 9.82
N SER A 380 -11.02 36.36 9.91
CA SER A 380 -10.46 37.36 9.00
C SER A 380 -8.95 37.51 9.20
N LEU A 381 -8.21 37.79 8.14
CA LEU A 381 -6.79 38.11 8.23
C LEU A 381 -6.62 39.52 8.74
N GLU A 382 -6.28 39.66 10.02
CA GLU A 382 -5.96 40.93 10.62
C GLU A 382 -4.52 41.35 10.30
N ARG A 383 -4.28 42.62 10.08
CA ARG A 383 -2.93 43.17 9.84
C ARG A 383 -2.11 43.40 11.12
N SER A 384 -2.67 43.06 12.27
CA SER A 384 -2.03 43.19 13.59
C SER A 384 -1.35 41.90 14.03
N CYS A 385 -0.34 42.00 14.89
CA CYS A 385 0.34 40.83 15.43
C CYS A 385 -0.57 40.04 16.39
N ILE A 386 -0.50 38.75 16.32
CA ILE A 386 -1.28 37.82 17.16
C ILE A 386 -0.97 38.00 18.66
N LYS A 387 0.23 38.44 18.98
CA LYS A 387 0.72 38.44 20.36
C LYS A 387 0.29 39.67 21.16
N ASN A 388 0.32 40.87 20.60
CA ASN A 388 0.03 42.14 21.35
C ASN A 388 -0.39 43.33 20.46
N GLY A 389 -0.82 43.11 19.23
CA GLY A 389 -1.20 44.23 18.33
C GLY A 389 -0.05 45.09 17.79
N THR A 390 1.16 44.91 18.29
CA THR A 390 2.32 45.80 18.06
C THR A 390 3.45 45.23 17.20
N CYS A 391 3.35 44.02 16.75
CA CYS A 391 4.39 43.44 15.89
C CYS A 391 4.28 43.88 14.44
#